data_b8f49a2bca2298a5a745e83587fda358
#
_entry.id   b8f49a2bca2298a5a745e83587fda358
#
_cell.length_a   1.000
_cell.length_b   1.000
_cell.length_c   1.000
_cell.angle_alpha   90.00
_cell.angle_beta   90.00
_cell.angle_gamma   90.00
#
_symmetry.space_group_name_H-M   'P 1'
#
loop_
_entity.id
_entity.type
_entity.pdbx_description
1 polymer ?
#
loop_
_entity_poly.entity_id
_entity_poly.type
_entity_poly.pdbx_seq_one_letter_code
_entity_poly.pdbx_strand_id
1 'polypeptide(L)'
;MPTISIRGNEMPASPIRKLAPLADAAKQRGVHVFHLNIGQPDLPTPQAAIDAIRNIDRKVLEYSPSAGYRSYREKLVGYYAKFNINLTADDIIITSGGSEAVLFSFLSCLNPGDEIIVPEPAYANYMAFAISAGAKIRTIATTIEEGFSLPKVEKFEELINERTKAILICNPNNPTGYLCTRREMNQIRDLVKKYDLFLFSDEVYREFIYTGSPYISACHLEGIENNVVLIDSVSKRYSECGIRIGALITKNKEIRDAVMKFCQARLSPPLIGQIAAEASLDAPEEYSRETYDEYVERRKCLIDGLNRIPGVYSPIPMGAFYTVAKLPVDDSDKFCAWCLSDFEYEGQTVFMAPASGFYTTPGSGINEVRIAYVLKKEDLTRALFVLQKALEVYPGRTE
;
A
#
# COMPACT_ATOMS: atom_id res chain seq x y z
N MET A 1 -1.75 0.86 39.70
CA MET A 1 -1.26 1.65 38.53
C MET A 1 -2.32 1.64 37.45
N PRO A 2 -2.59 2.72 36.73
CA PRO A 2 -3.53 2.70 35.64
C PRO A 2 -3.08 1.72 34.56
N THR A 3 -4.03 1.06 33.91
CA THR A 3 -3.79 0.13 32.80
C THR A 3 -4.02 0.83 31.46
N ILE A 4 -3.27 0.42 30.40
CA ILE A 4 -3.50 0.91 29.06
C ILE A 4 -4.83 0.40 28.49
N SER A 5 -5.35 1.07 27.47
CA SER A 5 -6.63 0.68 26.86
C SER A 5 -6.56 -0.70 26.18
N ILE A 6 -7.72 -1.35 26.03
CA ILE A 6 -7.85 -2.60 25.25
C ILE A 6 -7.28 -2.38 23.83
N ARG A 7 -7.63 -1.30 23.18
CA ARG A 7 -7.11 -0.92 21.86
C ARG A 7 -5.59 -0.84 21.80
N GLY A 8 -4.96 -0.27 22.84
CA GLY A 8 -3.50 -0.19 22.93
C GLY A 8 -2.83 -1.56 23.04
N ASN A 9 -3.49 -2.51 23.72
CA ASN A 9 -3.01 -3.89 23.82
C ASN A 9 -3.20 -4.69 22.52
N GLU A 10 -4.29 -4.44 21.80
CA GLU A 10 -4.66 -5.17 20.57
C GLU A 10 -3.93 -4.64 19.33
N MET A 11 -3.33 -3.43 19.41
CA MET A 11 -2.62 -2.83 18.27
C MET A 11 -1.44 -3.71 17.83
N PRO A 12 -1.44 -4.21 16.57
CA PRO A 12 -0.40 -5.11 16.10
C PRO A 12 0.92 -4.38 15.87
N ALA A 13 2.03 -5.06 16.15
CA ALA A 13 3.34 -4.62 15.71
C ALA A 13 3.45 -4.69 14.18
N SER A 14 4.15 -3.73 13.57
CA SER A 14 4.33 -3.70 12.12
C SER A 14 5.19 -4.89 11.64
N PRO A 15 4.67 -5.80 10.80
CA PRO A 15 5.45 -6.92 10.27
C PRO A 15 6.62 -6.46 9.38
N ILE A 16 6.50 -5.27 8.80
CA ILE A 16 7.53 -4.65 7.94
C ILE A 16 8.71 -4.14 8.76
N ARG A 17 8.47 -3.73 10.01
CA ARG A 17 9.47 -3.04 10.85
C ARG A 17 9.92 -3.83 12.07
N LYS A 18 9.23 -4.92 12.43
CA LYS A 18 9.56 -5.70 13.64
C LYS A 18 10.99 -6.22 13.68
N LEU A 19 11.60 -6.47 12.52
CA LEU A 19 12.98 -6.92 12.40
C LEU A 19 14.00 -5.77 12.21
N ALA A 20 13.57 -4.51 12.21
CA ALA A 20 14.50 -3.37 12.05
C ALA A 20 15.65 -3.35 13.08
N PRO A 21 15.44 -3.68 14.37
CA PRO A 21 16.54 -3.75 15.34
C PRO A 21 17.63 -4.75 14.95
N LEU A 22 17.26 -5.89 14.34
CA LEU A 22 18.23 -6.88 13.85
C LEU A 22 19.02 -6.34 12.65
N ALA A 23 18.36 -5.63 11.74
CA ALA A 23 19.04 -5.00 10.61
C ALA A 23 20.00 -3.90 11.07
N ASP A 24 19.64 -3.11 12.08
CA ASP A 24 20.52 -2.09 12.64
C ASP A 24 21.73 -2.72 13.35
N ALA A 25 21.52 -3.82 14.08
CA ALA A 25 22.62 -4.60 14.67
C ALA A 25 23.55 -5.20 13.61
N ALA A 26 23.01 -5.71 12.47
CA ALA A 26 23.81 -6.18 11.35
C ALA A 26 24.71 -5.05 10.78
N LYS A 27 24.14 -3.87 10.55
CA LYS A 27 24.91 -2.69 10.09
C LYS A 27 25.99 -2.27 11.08
N GLN A 28 25.72 -2.34 12.39
CA GLN A 28 26.72 -2.06 13.41
C GLN A 28 27.90 -3.04 13.39
N ARG A 29 27.67 -4.30 12.94
CA ARG A 29 28.74 -5.28 12.69
C ARG A 29 29.49 -5.05 11.37
N GLY A 30 29.10 -4.03 10.59
CA GLY A 30 29.70 -3.74 9.28
C GLY A 30 29.08 -4.50 8.11
N VAL A 31 27.95 -5.19 8.33
CA VAL A 31 27.26 -5.95 7.29
C VAL A 31 26.38 -5.01 6.46
N HIS A 32 26.53 -5.04 5.14
CA HIS A 32 25.65 -4.33 4.23
C HIS A 32 24.30 -5.03 4.11
N VAL A 33 23.21 -4.32 4.38
CA VAL A 33 21.85 -4.87 4.37
C VAL A 33 21.10 -4.36 3.14
N PHE A 34 20.72 -5.26 2.23
CA PHE A 34 19.82 -4.95 1.13
C PHE A 34 18.38 -4.87 1.63
N HIS A 35 17.80 -3.68 1.67
CA HIS A 35 16.44 -3.43 2.15
C HIS A 35 15.39 -3.74 1.10
N LEU A 36 14.88 -4.96 1.08
CA LEU A 36 13.78 -5.41 0.24
C LEU A 36 12.42 -5.38 0.97
N ASN A 37 12.42 -4.99 2.25
CA ASN A 37 11.24 -5.00 3.12
C ASN A 37 10.37 -3.74 3.04
N ILE A 38 10.94 -2.59 2.66
CA ILE A 38 10.26 -1.28 2.65
C ILE A 38 9.95 -0.85 1.22
N GLY A 39 8.67 -0.56 0.95
CA GLY A 39 8.23 -0.01 -0.32
C GLY A 39 8.31 1.52 -0.34
N GLN A 40 9.50 2.05 -0.17
CA GLN A 40 9.78 3.46 -0.34
C GLN A 40 10.54 3.64 -1.66
N PRO A 41 9.94 4.32 -2.66
CA PRO A 41 10.65 4.64 -3.89
C PRO A 41 11.98 5.35 -3.62
N ASP A 42 13.01 5.01 -4.41
CA ASP A 42 14.35 5.62 -4.33
C ASP A 42 14.67 6.53 -5.53
N LEU A 43 13.76 6.60 -6.50
CA LEU A 43 13.88 7.53 -7.63
C LEU A 43 13.73 8.97 -7.16
N PRO A 44 14.38 9.94 -7.82
CA PRO A 44 14.31 11.34 -7.41
C PRO A 44 12.87 11.87 -7.37
N THR A 45 12.59 12.65 -6.33
CA THR A 45 11.37 13.49 -6.29
C THR A 45 11.39 14.49 -7.43
N PRO A 46 10.25 14.87 -8.05
CA PRO A 46 10.20 15.89 -9.10
C PRO A 46 10.91 17.18 -8.67
N GLN A 47 11.77 17.71 -9.56
CA GLN A 47 12.56 18.91 -9.25
C GLN A 47 11.65 20.10 -8.90
N ALA A 48 10.49 20.21 -9.56
CA ALA A 48 9.50 21.25 -9.27
C ALA A 48 9.05 21.25 -7.79
N ALA A 49 8.87 20.08 -7.18
CA ALA A 49 8.51 19.98 -5.76
C ALA A 49 9.65 20.48 -4.85
N ILE A 50 10.89 20.07 -5.15
CA ILE A 50 12.07 20.50 -4.38
C ILE A 50 12.26 22.01 -4.48
N ASP A 51 12.10 22.57 -5.67
CA ASP A 51 12.21 24.01 -5.90
C ASP A 51 11.08 24.78 -5.24
N ALA A 52 9.85 24.25 -5.24
CA ALA A 52 8.73 24.86 -4.54
C ALA A 52 8.95 24.93 -3.03
N ILE A 53 9.56 23.89 -2.43
CA ILE A 53 9.92 23.90 -1.00
C ILE A 53 11.03 24.93 -0.71
N ARG A 54 12.07 25.00 -1.56
CA ARG A 54 13.21 25.92 -1.40
C ARG A 54 12.82 27.38 -1.51
N ASN A 55 11.83 27.68 -2.35
CA ASN A 55 11.40 29.03 -2.67
C ASN A 55 10.12 29.46 -1.93
N ILE A 56 9.83 28.86 -0.77
CA ILE A 56 8.73 29.30 0.07
C ILE A 56 8.98 30.72 0.57
N ASP A 57 8.25 31.69 0.02
CA ASP A 57 8.27 33.10 0.47
C ASP A 57 7.05 33.38 1.37
N ARG A 58 7.09 32.86 2.60
CA ARG A 58 6.04 33.08 3.61
C ARG A 58 6.68 33.51 4.93
N LYS A 59 6.20 34.61 5.49
CA LYS A 59 6.66 35.07 6.81
C LYS A 59 6.08 34.26 7.95
N VAL A 60 4.91 33.64 7.75
CA VAL A 60 4.21 32.80 8.72
C VAL A 60 3.79 31.52 8.04
N LEU A 61 3.99 30.39 8.69
CA LEU A 61 3.50 29.08 8.25
C LEU A 61 2.16 28.81 8.94
N GLU A 62 1.11 29.42 8.39
CA GLU A 62 -0.25 29.37 8.94
C GLU A 62 -0.95 28.03 8.64
N TYR A 63 -2.04 27.76 9.34
CA TYR A 63 -2.91 26.64 9.00
C TYR A 63 -3.50 26.83 7.58
N SER A 64 -3.46 25.78 6.79
CA SER A 64 -4.21 25.73 5.54
C SER A 64 -5.70 25.40 5.80
N PRO A 65 -6.60 25.55 4.82
CA PRO A 65 -7.97 25.07 4.94
C PRO A 65 -8.02 23.59 5.33
N SER A 66 -8.97 23.17 6.16
CA SER A 66 -9.07 21.80 6.67
C SER A 66 -9.23 20.75 5.57
N ALA A 67 -9.85 21.11 4.43
CA ALA A 67 -9.94 20.26 3.23
C ALA A 67 -8.64 20.24 2.38
N GLY A 68 -7.67 21.06 2.71
CA GLY A 68 -6.50 21.34 1.87
C GLY A 68 -6.73 22.53 0.91
N TYR A 69 -5.65 23.01 0.31
CA TYR A 69 -5.70 24.14 -0.61
C TYR A 69 -6.60 23.87 -1.80
N ARG A 70 -7.41 24.88 -2.16
CA ARG A 70 -8.34 24.80 -3.30
C ARG A 70 -7.57 24.63 -4.61
N SER A 71 -6.49 25.37 -4.80
CA SER A 71 -5.62 25.27 -5.97
C SER A 71 -5.09 23.86 -6.20
N TYR A 72 -4.60 23.22 -5.13
CA TYR A 72 -4.10 21.83 -5.20
C TYR A 72 -5.22 20.85 -5.56
N ARG A 73 -6.42 20.99 -4.94
CA ARG A 73 -7.56 20.11 -5.25
C ARG A 73 -8.05 20.30 -6.70
N GLU A 74 -8.03 21.52 -7.25
CA GLU A 74 -8.35 21.83 -8.64
C GLU A 74 -7.34 21.21 -9.61
N LYS A 75 -6.04 21.26 -9.31
CA LYS A 75 -5.02 20.56 -10.09
C LYS A 75 -5.21 19.03 -10.06
N LEU A 76 -5.59 18.47 -8.90
CA LEU A 76 -5.91 17.05 -8.79
C LEU A 76 -7.10 16.66 -9.67
N VAL A 77 -8.12 17.51 -9.86
CA VAL A 77 -9.21 17.24 -10.83
C VAL A 77 -8.63 17.01 -12.22
N GLY A 78 -7.68 17.84 -12.67
CA GLY A 78 -7.00 17.66 -13.95
C GLY A 78 -6.16 16.37 -14.01
N TYR A 79 -5.51 16.01 -12.91
CA TYR A 79 -4.78 14.74 -12.80
C TYR A 79 -5.72 13.54 -12.96
N TYR A 80 -6.83 13.48 -12.24
CA TYR A 80 -7.78 12.37 -12.32
C TYR A 80 -8.49 12.29 -13.67
N ALA A 81 -8.71 13.41 -14.34
CA ALA A 81 -9.28 13.44 -15.68
C ALA A 81 -8.44 12.67 -16.71
N LYS A 82 -7.09 12.59 -16.54
CA LYS A 82 -6.19 11.77 -17.39
C LYS A 82 -6.53 10.27 -17.30
N PHE A 83 -7.14 9.83 -16.21
CA PHE A 83 -7.61 8.45 -16.00
C PHE A 83 -9.11 8.28 -16.27
N ASN A 84 -9.78 9.26 -16.90
CA ASN A 84 -11.25 9.28 -17.10
C ASN A 84 -12.04 9.24 -15.79
N ILE A 85 -11.48 9.75 -14.70
CA ILE A 85 -12.17 9.89 -13.42
C ILE A 85 -12.67 11.34 -13.31
N ASN A 86 -14.00 11.53 -13.43
CA ASN A 86 -14.63 12.84 -13.41
C ASN A 86 -14.97 13.23 -11.98
N LEU A 87 -14.25 14.23 -11.47
CA LEU A 87 -14.38 14.79 -10.12
C LEU A 87 -14.54 16.32 -10.16
N THR A 88 -15.01 16.84 -9.06
CA THR A 88 -14.89 18.26 -8.71
C THR A 88 -13.89 18.43 -7.57
N ALA A 89 -13.37 19.63 -7.36
CA ALA A 89 -12.49 19.90 -6.23
C ALA A 89 -13.16 19.64 -4.86
N ASP A 90 -14.50 19.68 -4.81
CA ASP A 90 -15.25 19.42 -3.58
C ASP A 90 -15.42 17.93 -3.27
N ASP A 91 -15.14 17.05 -4.23
CA ASP A 91 -15.10 15.60 -4.02
C ASP A 91 -13.76 15.14 -3.40
N ILE A 92 -12.76 16.04 -3.30
CA ILE A 92 -11.39 15.74 -2.88
C ILE A 92 -11.10 16.42 -1.53
N ILE A 93 -10.68 15.63 -0.55
CA ILE A 93 -10.20 16.10 0.76
C ILE A 93 -8.76 15.68 0.93
N ILE A 94 -7.86 16.64 1.15
CA ILE A 94 -6.44 16.37 1.36
C ILE A 94 -6.20 15.85 2.77
N THR A 95 -5.37 14.82 2.87
CA THR A 95 -5.06 14.11 4.11
C THR A 95 -3.56 14.04 4.36
N SER A 96 -3.17 13.71 5.60
CA SER A 96 -1.77 13.47 5.99
C SER A 96 -1.30 12.09 5.51
N GLY A 97 -1.24 11.91 4.18
CA GLY A 97 -0.97 10.66 3.49
C GLY A 97 -2.20 9.75 3.40
N GLY A 98 -2.07 8.66 2.63
CA GLY A 98 -3.14 7.67 2.47
C GLY A 98 -3.59 7.04 3.80
N SER A 99 -2.69 6.97 4.79
CA SER A 99 -3.01 6.44 6.13
C SER A 99 -4.13 7.19 6.83
N GLU A 100 -4.11 8.53 6.79
CA GLU A 100 -5.20 9.35 7.35
C GLU A 100 -6.47 9.21 6.53
N ALA A 101 -6.35 9.08 5.20
CA ALA A 101 -7.51 8.84 4.33
C ALA A 101 -8.22 7.53 4.70
N VAL A 102 -7.48 6.43 4.92
CA VAL A 102 -8.06 5.15 5.40
C VAL A 102 -8.72 5.33 6.76
N LEU A 103 -8.01 5.94 7.72
CA LEU A 103 -8.53 6.12 9.07
C LEU A 103 -9.82 6.96 9.07
N PHE A 104 -9.84 8.07 8.34
CA PHE A 104 -11.02 8.94 8.27
C PHE A 104 -12.18 8.28 7.51
N SER A 105 -11.90 7.44 6.51
CA SER A 105 -12.92 6.61 5.86
C SER A 105 -13.58 5.67 6.87
N PHE A 106 -12.79 4.96 7.68
CA PHE A 106 -13.32 4.04 8.67
C PHE A 106 -14.10 4.76 9.77
N LEU A 107 -13.54 5.85 10.32
CA LEU A 107 -14.21 6.64 11.38
C LEU A 107 -15.50 7.30 10.91
N SER A 108 -15.63 7.63 9.62
CA SER A 108 -16.83 8.30 9.07
C SER A 108 -17.92 7.32 8.64
N CYS A 109 -17.55 6.09 8.25
CA CYS A 109 -18.48 5.15 7.62
C CYS A 109 -18.83 3.95 8.51
N LEU A 110 -18.07 3.71 9.60
CA LEU A 110 -18.21 2.51 10.41
C LEU A 110 -18.47 2.84 11.88
N ASN A 111 -19.30 2.02 12.51
CA ASN A 111 -19.53 2.02 13.96
C ASN A 111 -18.65 0.95 14.64
N PRO A 112 -18.41 1.06 15.95
CA PRO A 112 -17.79 -0.01 16.71
C PRO A 112 -18.54 -1.34 16.54
N GLY A 113 -17.80 -2.38 16.12
CA GLY A 113 -18.34 -3.72 15.86
C GLY A 113 -18.75 -3.98 14.41
N ASP A 114 -18.79 -2.97 13.55
CA ASP A 114 -18.99 -3.14 12.11
C ASP A 114 -17.82 -3.92 11.50
N GLU A 115 -18.09 -4.60 10.38
CA GLU A 115 -17.15 -5.50 9.71
C GLU A 115 -16.80 -5.00 8.31
N ILE A 116 -15.51 -5.15 7.95
CA ILE A 116 -14.98 -4.85 6.62
C ILE A 116 -14.45 -6.13 6.01
N ILE A 117 -14.87 -6.49 4.81
CA ILE A 117 -14.29 -7.62 4.06
C ILE A 117 -13.06 -7.13 3.30
N VAL A 118 -11.94 -7.84 3.48
CA VAL A 118 -10.64 -7.50 2.87
C VAL A 118 -10.01 -8.76 2.28
N PRO A 119 -9.67 -8.79 0.97
CA PRO A 119 -8.87 -9.87 0.42
C PRO A 119 -7.49 -9.91 1.08
N GLU A 120 -7.04 -11.09 1.52
CA GLU A 120 -5.70 -11.28 2.07
C GLU A 120 -4.81 -12.14 1.15
N PRO A 121 -3.49 -11.90 1.11
CA PRO A 121 -2.74 -10.99 1.99
C PRO A 121 -3.03 -9.51 1.69
N ALA A 122 -3.12 -8.71 2.75
CA ALA A 122 -3.49 -7.30 2.70
C ALA A 122 -2.43 -6.40 3.36
N TYR A 123 -2.45 -5.11 3.02
CA TYR A 123 -1.58 -4.15 3.69
C TYR A 123 -1.82 -4.15 5.21
N ALA A 124 -0.80 -4.54 5.96
CA ALA A 124 -0.91 -4.84 7.39
C ALA A 124 -1.51 -3.72 8.25
N ASN A 125 -1.35 -2.44 7.83
CA ASN A 125 -1.88 -1.33 8.60
C ASN A 125 -3.41 -1.19 8.53
N TYR A 126 -4.10 -1.85 7.59
CA TYR A 126 -5.57 -1.84 7.59
C TYR A 126 -6.14 -2.40 8.88
N MET A 127 -5.53 -3.46 9.44
CA MET A 127 -5.89 -3.99 10.75
C MET A 127 -5.76 -2.94 11.85
N ALA A 128 -4.64 -2.20 11.88
CA ALA A 128 -4.41 -1.15 12.87
C ALA A 128 -5.46 -0.03 12.77
N PHE A 129 -5.85 0.38 11.55
CA PHE A 129 -6.88 1.39 11.34
C PHE A 129 -8.27 0.88 11.74
N ALA A 130 -8.60 -0.39 11.45
CA ALA A 130 -9.86 -1.01 11.87
C ALA A 130 -9.97 -1.05 13.39
N ILE A 131 -8.93 -1.50 14.11
CA ILE A 131 -8.86 -1.48 15.57
C ILE A 131 -9.04 -0.04 16.10
N SER A 132 -8.39 0.94 15.47
CA SER A 132 -8.51 2.36 15.86
C SER A 132 -9.94 2.88 15.73
N ALA A 133 -10.68 2.45 14.70
CA ALA A 133 -12.08 2.80 14.48
C ALA A 133 -13.06 1.93 15.29
N GLY A 134 -12.57 0.87 15.93
CA GLY A 134 -13.42 -0.12 16.64
C GLY A 134 -14.12 -1.11 15.71
N ALA A 135 -13.75 -1.12 14.41
CA ALA A 135 -14.27 -2.04 13.41
C ALA A 135 -13.46 -3.34 13.38
N LYS A 136 -13.98 -4.36 12.71
CA LYS A 136 -13.32 -5.66 12.54
C LYS A 136 -13.05 -5.94 11.08
N ILE A 137 -11.87 -6.48 10.78
CA ILE A 137 -11.57 -7.02 9.46
C ILE A 137 -11.97 -8.48 9.41
N ARG A 138 -12.72 -8.83 8.36
CA ARG A 138 -12.98 -10.20 7.94
C ARG A 138 -12.25 -10.45 6.63
N THR A 139 -11.29 -11.35 6.66
CA THR A 139 -10.47 -11.60 5.47
C THR A 139 -11.09 -12.68 4.59
N ILE A 140 -10.83 -12.55 3.30
CA ILE A 140 -11.11 -13.56 2.30
C ILE A 140 -9.78 -13.96 1.66
N ALA A 141 -9.44 -15.25 1.76
CA ALA A 141 -8.13 -15.74 1.34
C ALA A 141 -7.99 -15.71 -0.19
N THR A 142 -6.83 -15.23 -0.65
CA THR A 142 -6.29 -15.47 -1.99
C THR A 142 -5.01 -16.30 -1.87
N THR A 143 -4.60 -16.98 -2.93
CA THR A 143 -3.46 -17.89 -2.89
C THR A 143 -2.39 -17.52 -3.90
N ILE A 144 -1.14 -17.81 -3.58
CA ILE A 144 -0.01 -17.58 -4.47
C ILE A 144 -0.11 -18.46 -5.73
N GLU A 145 -0.65 -19.66 -5.59
CA GLU A 145 -0.87 -20.62 -6.68
C GLU A 145 -1.87 -20.10 -7.73
N GLU A 146 -2.85 -19.29 -7.29
CA GLU A 146 -3.82 -18.61 -8.16
C GLU A 146 -3.37 -17.19 -8.56
N GLY A 147 -2.12 -16.82 -8.27
CA GLY A 147 -1.55 -15.49 -8.54
C GLY A 147 -2.26 -14.39 -7.77
N PHE A 148 -2.90 -14.71 -6.63
CA PHE A 148 -3.66 -13.80 -5.78
C PHE A 148 -4.90 -13.17 -6.44
N SER A 149 -5.50 -13.85 -7.42
CA SER A 149 -6.77 -13.43 -8.01
C SER A 149 -7.89 -13.37 -6.97
N LEU A 150 -8.85 -12.47 -7.17
CA LEU A 150 -9.98 -12.38 -6.25
C LEU A 150 -10.81 -13.67 -6.29
N PRO A 151 -11.27 -14.17 -5.14
CA PRO A 151 -12.15 -15.31 -5.07
C PRO A 151 -13.48 -15.05 -5.77
N LYS A 152 -14.20 -16.13 -6.06
CA LYS A 152 -15.55 -16.04 -6.64
C LYS A 152 -16.50 -15.28 -5.70
N VAL A 153 -17.52 -14.64 -6.29
CA VAL A 153 -18.53 -13.82 -5.60
C VAL A 153 -19.17 -14.55 -4.42
N GLU A 154 -19.42 -15.86 -4.57
CA GLU A 154 -20.04 -16.68 -3.53
C GLU A 154 -19.23 -16.68 -2.24
N LYS A 155 -17.90 -16.61 -2.34
CA LYS A 155 -17.02 -16.54 -1.15
C LYS A 155 -17.14 -15.21 -0.40
N PHE A 156 -17.38 -14.12 -1.10
CA PHE A 156 -17.70 -12.84 -0.47
C PHE A 156 -19.07 -12.92 0.21
N GLU A 157 -20.07 -13.51 -0.45
CA GLU A 157 -21.42 -13.63 0.10
C GLU A 157 -21.48 -14.49 1.37
N GLU A 158 -20.65 -15.55 1.47
CA GLU A 158 -20.50 -16.36 2.69
C GLU A 158 -20.04 -15.55 3.89
N LEU A 159 -19.30 -14.43 3.68
CA LEU A 159 -18.80 -13.57 4.74
C LEU A 159 -19.76 -12.42 5.09
N ILE A 160 -20.65 -12.04 4.18
CA ILE A 160 -21.56 -10.91 4.39
C ILE A 160 -22.61 -11.26 5.43
N ASN A 161 -22.76 -10.39 6.41
CA ASN A 161 -23.77 -10.47 7.48
C ASN A 161 -24.26 -9.06 7.87
N GLU A 162 -25.15 -8.95 8.85
CA GLU A 162 -25.77 -7.68 9.26
C GLU A 162 -24.76 -6.61 9.74
N ARG A 163 -23.57 -7.02 10.19
CA ARG A 163 -22.49 -6.11 10.60
C ARG A 163 -21.55 -5.73 9.47
N THR A 164 -21.61 -6.41 8.34
CA THR A 164 -20.79 -6.06 7.18
C THR A 164 -21.22 -4.72 6.61
N LYS A 165 -20.31 -3.75 6.56
CA LYS A 165 -20.57 -2.40 6.08
C LYS A 165 -19.72 -2.00 4.89
N ALA A 166 -18.60 -2.69 4.66
CA ALA A 166 -17.69 -2.32 3.60
C ALA A 166 -16.93 -3.51 3.02
N ILE A 167 -16.50 -3.34 1.77
CA ILE A 167 -15.41 -4.10 1.15
C ILE A 167 -14.25 -3.12 0.95
N LEU A 168 -13.03 -3.54 1.30
CA LEU A 168 -11.81 -2.78 1.03
C LEU A 168 -10.94 -3.56 0.05
N ILE A 169 -10.51 -2.90 -1.02
CA ILE A 169 -9.54 -3.42 -1.97
C ILE A 169 -8.37 -2.47 -2.10
N CYS A 170 -7.16 -3.01 -2.33
CA CYS A 170 -5.99 -2.26 -2.77
C CYS A 170 -5.71 -2.65 -4.22
N ASN A 171 -5.78 -1.68 -5.13
CA ASN A 171 -5.70 -1.95 -6.56
C ASN A 171 -4.87 -0.89 -7.31
N PRO A 172 -3.66 -1.25 -7.79
CA PRO A 172 -2.91 -2.52 -7.63
C PRO A 172 -2.59 -2.85 -6.18
N ASN A 173 -2.46 -4.16 -5.88
CA ASN A 173 -2.38 -4.65 -4.51
C ASN A 173 -0.98 -4.54 -3.89
N ASN A 174 -0.92 -4.14 -2.64
CA ASN A 174 0.17 -4.35 -1.71
C ASN A 174 -0.31 -5.37 -0.67
N PRO A 175 0.28 -6.59 -0.60
CA PRO A 175 1.66 -6.92 -0.94
C PRO A 175 1.89 -7.64 -2.27
N THR A 176 0.87 -8.07 -3.00
CA THR A 176 0.98 -9.10 -4.05
C THR A 176 1.35 -8.57 -5.44
N GLY A 177 1.13 -7.28 -5.70
CA GLY A 177 1.21 -6.73 -7.06
C GLY A 177 0.08 -7.16 -7.98
N TYR A 178 -0.98 -7.79 -7.43
CA TYR A 178 -2.17 -8.16 -8.20
C TYR A 178 -2.90 -6.92 -8.70
N LEU A 179 -3.44 -6.99 -9.90
CA LEU A 179 -4.30 -5.98 -10.51
C LEU A 179 -5.66 -6.58 -10.80
N CYS A 180 -6.71 -6.03 -10.21
CA CYS A 180 -8.07 -6.51 -10.42
C CYS A 180 -8.49 -6.37 -11.88
N THR A 181 -9.06 -7.43 -12.43
CA THR A 181 -9.63 -7.44 -13.78
C THR A 181 -10.95 -6.65 -13.83
N ARG A 182 -11.37 -6.24 -15.04
CA ARG A 182 -12.70 -5.62 -15.25
C ARG A 182 -13.83 -6.49 -14.70
N ARG A 183 -13.73 -7.80 -14.88
CA ARG A 183 -14.72 -8.76 -14.39
C ARG A 183 -14.82 -8.73 -12.87
N GLU A 184 -13.69 -8.78 -12.18
CA GLU A 184 -13.65 -8.74 -10.71
C GLU A 184 -14.15 -7.42 -10.16
N MET A 185 -13.75 -6.29 -10.76
CA MET A 185 -14.25 -4.96 -10.36
C MET A 185 -15.78 -4.87 -10.54
N ASN A 186 -16.34 -5.44 -11.61
CA ASN A 186 -17.79 -5.51 -11.79
C ASN A 186 -18.46 -6.43 -10.75
N GLN A 187 -17.83 -7.54 -10.37
CA GLN A 187 -18.33 -8.43 -9.31
C GLN A 187 -18.37 -7.71 -7.96
N ILE A 188 -17.32 -6.94 -7.61
CA ILE A 188 -17.30 -6.10 -6.40
C ILE A 188 -18.41 -5.04 -6.46
N ARG A 189 -18.59 -4.35 -7.60
CA ARG A 189 -19.71 -3.40 -7.80
C ARG A 189 -21.05 -4.04 -7.51
N ASP A 190 -21.31 -5.23 -8.06
CA ASP A 190 -22.59 -5.92 -7.93
C ASP A 190 -22.85 -6.33 -6.47
N LEU A 191 -21.83 -6.78 -5.75
CA LEU A 191 -21.92 -7.02 -4.29
C LEU A 191 -22.21 -5.74 -3.51
N VAL A 192 -21.48 -4.67 -3.77
CA VAL A 192 -21.69 -3.36 -3.13
C VAL A 192 -23.11 -2.87 -3.33
N LYS A 193 -23.61 -2.98 -4.57
CA LYS A 193 -24.98 -2.57 -4.90
C LYS A 193 -26.03 -3.46 -4.26
N LYS A 194 -25.82 -4.79 -4.27
CA LYS A 194 -26.78 -5.78 -3.73
C LYS A 194 -26.97 -5.66 -2.22
N TYR A 195 -25.88 -5.40 -1.50
CA TYR A 195 -25.86 -5.41 -0.03
C TYR A 195 -25.73 -4.00 0.58
N ASP A 196 -25.78 -2.96 -0.25
CA ASP A 196 -25.65 -1.54 0.16
C ASP A 196 -24.41 -1.30 1.03
N LEU A 197 -23.24 -1.73 0.54
CA LEU A 197 -21.97 -1.63 1.23
C LEU A 197 -21.18 -0.40 0.75
N PHE A 198 -20.24 0.07 1.58
CA PHE A 198 -19.19 0.97 1.11
C PHE A 198 -18.10 0.18 0.36
N LEU A 199 -17.48 0.82 -0.63
CA LEU A 199 -16.27 0.33 -1.30
C LEU A 199 -15.13 1.28 -0.98
N PHE A 200 -14.22 0.86 -0.11
CA PHE A 200 -12.94 1.54 0.11
C PHE A 200 -11.93 1.01 -0.91
N SER A 201 -11.45 1.88 -1.79
CA SER A 201 -10.49 1.54 -2.84
C SER A 201 -9.18 2.28 -2.61
N ASP A 202 -8.16 1.56 -2.17
CA ASP A 202 -6.80 2.11 -2.04
C ASP A 202 -6.10 2.01 -3.39
N GLU A 203 -5.89 3.16 -4.04
CA GLU A 203 -5.38 3.26 -5.41
C GLU A 203 -4.02 3.97 -5.49
N VAL A 204 -3.25 3.96 -4.42
CA VAL A 204 -1.95 4.67 -4.33
C VAL A 204 -0.90 4.18 -5.33
N TYR A 205 -1.10 3.00 -5.94
CA TYR A 205 -0.20 2.40 -6.93
C TYR A 205 -0.71 2.54 -8.37
N ARG A 206 -1.71 3.37 -8.65
CA ARG A 206 -2.37 3.56 -9.96
C ARG A 206 -1.39 3.80 -11.11
N GLU A 207 -0.29 4.49 -10.88
CA GLU A 207 0.74 4.79 -11.89
C GLU A 207 1.59 3.56 -12.28
N PHE A 208 1.56 2.50 -11.48
CA PHE A 208 2.42 1.33 -11.66
C PHE A 208 1.58 0.14 -12.14
N ILE A 209 1.26 0.11 -13.45
CA ILE A 209 0.47 -0.94 -14.09
C ILE A 209 1.22 -1.44 -15.32
N TYR A 210 1.54 -2.73 -15.33
CA TYR A 210 2.48 -3.32 -16.29
C TYR A 210 1.79 -4.20 -17.35
N THR A 211 0.46 -4.20 -17.42
CA THR A 211 -0.29 -5.10 -18.31
C THR A 211 -0.56 -4.52 -19.69
N GLY A 212 -0.31 -3.24 -19.91
CA GLY A 212 -0.72 -2.51 -21.12
C GLY A 212 -2.23 -2.28 -21.22
N SER A 213 -3.01 -2.76 -20.25
CA SER A 213 -4.46 -2.54 -20.19
C SER A 213 -4.79 -1.24 -19.47
N PRO A 214 -5.91 -0.56 -19.85
CA PRO A 214 -6.35 0.63 -19.12
C PRO A 214 -6.64 0.30 -17.65
N TYR A 215 -6.26 1.22 -16.77
CA TYR A 215 -6.57 1.13 -15.34
C TYR A 215 -8.06 1.22 -15.07
N ILE A 216 -8.53 0.42 -14.11
CA ILE A 216 -9.92 0.43 -13.66
C ILE A 216 -9.97 0.93 -12.21
N SER A 217 -10.35 2.17 -12.03
CA SER A 217 -10.65 2.75 -10.73
C SER A 217 -12.02 2.30 -10.22
N ALA A 218 -12.20 2.27 -8.89
CA ALA A 218 -13.54 2.12 -8.31
C ALA A 218 -14.49 3.25 -8.74
N CYS A 219 -13.97 4.42 -9.08
CA CYS A 219 -14.76 5.54 -9.61
C CYS A 219 -15.34 5.31 -11.02
N HIS A 220 -14.90 4.27 -11.74
CA HIS A 220 -15.49 3.86 -13.02
C HIS A 220 -16.68 2.90 -12.88
N LEU A 221 -17.04 2.52 -11.66
CA LEU A 221 -18.09 1.55 -11.38
C LEU A 221 -19.45 2.27 -11.29
N GLU A 222 -20.25 2.13 -12.34
CA GLU A 222 -21.53 2.81 -12.45
C GLU A 222 -22.59 2.25 -11.48
N GLY A 223 -23.37 3.16 -10.90
CA GLY A 223 -24.50 2.85 -10.02
C GLY A 223 -24.14 2.59 -8.57
N ILE A 224 -22.88 2.87 -8.18
CA ILE A 224 -22.37 2.83 -6.79
C ILE A 224 -21.53 4.08 -6.46
N GLU A 225 -21.66 5.17 -7.20
CA GLU A 225 -20.82 6.36 -7.06
C GLU A 225 -20.83 6.93 -5.64
N ASN A 226 -21.96 6.82 -4.94
CA ASN A 226 -22.11 7.27 -3.55
C ASN A 226 -21.60 6.26 -2.51
N ASN A 227 -21.27 5.05 -2.93
CA ASN A 227 -20.73 4.02 -2.05
C ASN A 227 -19.18 4.01 -2.05
N VAL A 228 -18.57 4.64 -3.06
CA VAL A 228 -17.12 4.61 -3.27
C VAL A 228 -16.42 5.68 -2.43
N VAL A 229 -15.38 5.26 -1.71
CA VAL A 229 -14.35 6.12 -1.12
C VAL A 229 -13.01 5.69 -1.68
N LEU A 230 -12.42 6.53 -2.53
CA LEU A 230 -11.11 6.32 -3.11
C LEU A 230 -10.05 6.93 -2.20
N ILE A 231 -8.99 6.16 -1.94
CA ILE A 231 -7.84 6.55 -1.14
C ILE A 231 -6.64 6.71 -2.08
N ASP A 232 -5.95 7.83 -1.97
CA ASP A 232 -4.80 8.14 -2.80
C ASP A 232 -3.66 8.79 -2.01
N SER A 233 -2.45 8.80 -2.59
CA SER A 233 -1.28 9.45 -2.00
C SER A 233 -0.23 9.76 -3.06
N VAL A 234 0.46 10.89 -2.91
CA VAL A 234 1.63 11.24 -3.73
C VAL A 234 2.88 10.43 -3.38
N SER A 235 2.85 9.73 -2.23
CA SER A 235 4.00 9.01 -1.66
C SER A 235 4.69 8.09 -2.64
N LYS A 236 3.92 7.46 -3.55
CA LYS A 236 4.43 6.42 -4.44
C LYS A 236 4.78 6.97 -5.82
N ARG A 237 3.86 7.71 -6.45
CA ARG A 237 4.06 8.21 -7.82
C ARG A 237 5.14 9.28 -7.96
N TYR A 238 5.44 10.03 -6.90
CA TYR A 238 6.43 11.11 -6.93
C TYR A 238 7.60 10.91 -5.97
N SER A 239 7.76 9.71 -5.40
CA SER A 239 8.80 9.44 -4.38
C SER A 239 8.75 10.41 -3.20
N GLU A 240 7.55 10.78 -2.77
CA GLU A 240 7.29 11.83 -1.77
C GLU A 240 6.74 11.27 -0.45
N CYS A 241 7.22 10.09 -0.02
CA CYS A 241 6.73 9.46 1.21
C CYS A 241 6.84 10.37 2.44
N GLY A 242 7.86 11.23 2.49
CA GLY A 242 8.18 12.08 3.64
C GLY A 242 7.32 13.32 3.80
N ILE A 243 6.70 13.85 2.72
CA ILE A 243 5.88 15.07 2.81
C ILE A 243 4.50 14.83 3.41
N ARG A 244 4.07 13.56 3.52
CA ARG A 244 2.82 13.14 4.16
C ARG A 244 1.57 13.78 3.53
N ILE A 245 1.40 13.63 2.23
CA ILE A 245 0.21 14.09 1.50
C ILE A 245 -0.50 12.92 0.82
N GLY A 246 -1.81 12.86 1.01
CA GLY A 246 -2.74 11.96 0.38
C GLY A 246 -4.08 12.63 0.16
N ALA A 247 -5.06 11.86 -0.29
CA ALA A 247 -6.40 12.33 -0.51
C ALA A 247 -7.45 11.25 -0.21
N LEU A 248 -8.56 11.68 0.36
CA LEU A 248 -9.82 10.95 0.43
C LEU A 248 -10.77 11.56 -0.59
N ILE A 249 -11.31 10.73 -1.46
CA ILE A 249 -12.12 11.17 -2.59
C ILE A 249 -13.44 10.42 -2.61
N THR A 250 -14.54 11.13 -2.64
CA THR A 250 -15.88 10.53 -2.72
C THR A 250 -16.90 11.52 -3.27
N LYS A 251 -17.85 11.03 -4.04
CA LYS A 251 -19.02 11.81 -4.49
C LYS A 251 -20.12 11.88 -3.43
N ASN A 252 -20.06 11.04 -2.40
CA ASN A 252 -21.02 11.02 -1.31
C ASN A 252 -20.87 12.25 -0.41
N LYS A 253 -21.84 13.15 -0.46
CA LYS A 253 -21.85 14.39 0.33
C LYS A 253 -21.86 14.13 1.84
N GLU A 254 -22.59 13.11 2.32
CA GLU A 254 -22.68 12.80 3.75
C GLU A 254 -21.35 12.34 4.30
N ILE A 255 -20.61 11.51 3.54
CA ILE A 255 -19.26 11.10 3.91
C ILE A 255 -18.34 12.31 3.95
N ARG A 256 -18.36 13.19 2.92
CA ARG A 256 -17.53 14.40 2.91
C ARG A 256 -17.81 15.30 4.11
N ASP A 257 -19.06 15.50 4.45
CA ASP A 257 -19.47 16.33 5.59
C ASP A 257 -19.00 15.71 6.94
N ALA A 258 -19.05 14.38 7.06
CA ALA A 258 -18.54 13.66 8.22
C ALA A 258 -17.01 13.76 8.32
N VAL A 259 -16.30 13.45 7.21
CA VAL A 259 -14.82 13.53 7.13
C VAL A 259 -14.35 14.95 7.43
N MET A 260 -15.07 15.97 6.97
CA MET A 260 -14.72 17.38 7.24
C MET A 260 -14.67 17.70 8.73
N LYS A 261 -15.52 17.08 9.55
CA LYS A 261 -15.47 17.27 11.01
C LYS A 261 -14.18 16.72 11.62
N PHE A 262 -13.71 15.56 11.16
CA PHE A 262 -12.40 15.02 11.54
C PHE A 262 -11.25 15.90 11.04
N CYS A 263 -11.35 16.42 9.81
CA CYS A 263 -10.37 17.36 9.26
C CYS A 263 -10.29 18.65 10.09
N GLN A 264 -11.42 19.20 10.54
CA GLN A 264 -11.46 20.37 11.41
C GLN A 264 -10.86 20.07 12.79
N ALA A 265 -11.10 18.89 13.36
CA ALA A 265 -10.51 18.47 14.62
C ALA A 265 -8.97 18.31 14.51
N ARG A 266 -8.48 17.82 13.36
CA ARG A 266 -7.05 17.71 13.03
C ARG A 266 -6.44 19.08 12.65
N LEU A 267 -7.22 20.09 12.35
CA LEU A 267 -6.94 21.45 11.87
C LEU A 267 -6.69 21.48 10.35
N SER A 268 -5.48 21.13 9.87
CA SER A 268 -5.14 21.19 8.44
C SER A 268 -4.13 20.11 8.05
N PRO A 269 -4.08 19.72 6.76
CA PRO A 269 -2.96 18.91 6.28
C PRO A 269 -1.67 19.73 6.25
N PRO A 270 -0.48 19.07 6.21
CA PRO A 270 0.81 19.75 6.23
C PRO A 270 0.95 20.80 5.11
N LEU A 271 1.19 22.06 5.48
CA LEU A 271 1.27 23.18 4.53
C LEU A 271 2.40 22.95 3.49
N ILE A 272 3.62 22.68 3.97
CA ILE A 272 4.80 22.47 3.11
C ILE A 272 4.60 21.26 2.21
N GLY A 273 3.99 20.21 2.75
CA GLY A 273 3.66 19.01 1.98
C GLY A 273 2.69 19.30 0.83
N GLN A 274 1.69 20.15 1.05
CA GLN A 274 0.76 20.52 -0.01
C GLN A 274 1.43 21.36 -1.11
N ILE A 275 2.32 22.28 -0.75
CA ILE A 275 3.10 23.08 -1.71
C ILE A 275 3.93 22.16 -2.61
N ALA A 276 4.63 21.18 -2.03
CA ALA A 276 5.41 20.20 -2.78
C ALA A 276 4.52 19.35 -3.70
N ALA A 277 3.46 18.77 -3.13
CA ALA A 277 2.54 17.89 -3.85
C ALA A 277 1.81 18.59 -5.01
N GLU A 278 1.46 19.87 -4.83
CA GLU A 278 0.87 20.70 -5.87
C GLU A 278 1.84 20.95 -7.03
N ALA A 279 3.11 21.25 -6.70
CA ALA A 279 4.17 21.45 -7.69
C ALA A 279 4.53 20.17 -8.44
N SER A 280 4.44 19.00 -7.79
CA SER A 280 4.69 17.71 -8.44
C SER A 280 3.69 17.38 -9.54
N LEU A 281 2.48 17.96 -9.52
CA LEU A 281 1.50 17.80 -10.61
C LEU A 281 1.93 18.51 -11.90
N ASP A 282 2.87 19.44 -11.82
CA ASP A 282 3.48 20.13 -12.97
C ASP A 282 4.74 19.41 -13.48
N ALA A 283 5.07 18.24 -12.93
CA ALA A 283 6.19 17.44 -13.42
C ALA A 283 5.97 17.08 -14.90
N PRO A 284 7.03 17.11 -15.71
CA PRO A 284 6.94 16.75 -17.13
C PRO A 284 6.53 15.28 -17.29
N GLU A 285 5.86 14.96 -18.39
CA GLU A 285 5.40 13.58 -18.68
C GLU A 285 6.55 12.58 -18.73
N GLU A 286 7.75 13.05 -19.10
CA GLU A 286 8.99 12.28 -19.09
C GLU A 286 9.27 11.67 -17.72
N TYR A 287 9.02 12.42 -16.63
CA TYR A 287 9.23 11.92 -15.27
C TYR A 287 8.42 10.65 -15.01
N SER A 288 7.13 10.66 -15.32
CA SER A 288 6.26 9.49 -15.12
C SER A 288 6.65 8.32 -16.01
N ARG A 289 7.04 8.61 -17.27
CA ARG A 289 7.48 7.59 -18.21
C ARG A 289 8.80 6.94 -17.77
N GLU A 290 9.81 7.72 -17.41
CA GLU A 290 11.11 7.22 -16.95
C GLU A 290 10.97 6.43 -15.63
N THR A 291 10.13 6.90 -14.72
CA THR A 291 9.80 6.18 -13.49
C THR A 291 9.16 4.82 -13.80
N TYR A 292 8.19 4.80 -14.71
CA TYR A 292 7.52 3.58 -15.13
C TYR A 292 8.50 2.59 -15.78
N ASP A 293 9.31 3.04 -16.74
CA ASP A 293 10.28 2.22 -17.47
C ASP A 293 11.30 1.59 -16.52
N GLU A 294 11.80 2.35 -15.54
CA GLU A 294 12.70 1.85 -14.50
C GLU A 294 12.05 0.74 -13.66
N TYR A 295 10.80 0.92 -13.24
CA TYR A 295 10.11 -0.11 -12.47
C TYR A 295 9.76 -1.36 -13.30
N VAL A 296 9.53 -1.23 -14.60
CA VAL A 296 9.40 -2.38 -15.50
C VAL A 296 10.68 -3.22 -15.50
N GLU A 297 11.86 -2.57 -15.62
CA GLU A 297 13.16 -3.24 -15.60
C GLU A 297 13.48 -3.89 -14.25
N ARG A 298 13.20 -3.18 -13.14
CA ARG A 298 13.39 -3.72 -11.78
C ARG A 298 12.50 -4.93 -11.52
N ARG A 299 11.22 -4.83 -11.91
CA ARG A 299 10.26 -5.94 -11.83
C ARG A 299 10.77 -7.17 -12.58
N LYS A 300 11.19 -6.98 -13.83
CA LYS A 300 11.74 -8.06 -14.66
C LYS A 300 12.97 -8.69 -14.02
N CYS A 301 13.91 -7.87 -13.57
CA CYS A 301 15.13 -8.34 -12.90
C CYS A 301 14.80 -9.18 -11.67
N LEU A 302 13.91 -8.69 -10.80
CA LEU A 302 13.54 -9.39 -9.57
C LEU A 302 12.82 -10.71 -9.85
N ILE A 303 11.78 -10.70 -10.68
CA ILE A 303 10.95 -11.89 -10.90
C ILE A 303 11.72 -12.98 -11.65
N ASP A 304 12.47 -12.62 -12.69
CA ASP A 304 13.33 -13.57 -13.41
C ASP A 304 14.39 -14.16 -12.48
N GLY A 305 14.95 -13.34 -11.57
CA GLY A 305 15.96 -13.78 -10.61
C GLY A 305 15.40 -14.69 -9.53
N LEU A 306 14.27 -14.35 -8.92
CA LEU A 306 13.61 -15.19 -7.90
C LEU A 306 13.26 -16.56 -8.45
N ASN A 307 12.61 -16.62 -9.61
CA ASN A 307 12.17 -17.89 -10.20
C ASN A 307 13.31 -18.76 -10.77
N ARG A 308 14.56 -18.27 -10.77
CA ARG A 308 15.76 -19.07 -11.05
C ARG A 308 16.34 -19.72 -9.82
N ILE A 309 16.00 -19.27 -8.63
CA ILE A 309 16.48 -19.86 -7.37
C ILE A 309 15.70 -21.16 -7.12
N PRO A 310 16.37 -22.32 -6.95
CA PRO A 310 15.69 -23.59 -6.73
C PRO A 310 14.75 -23.56 -5.53
N GLY A 311 13.49 -23.97 -5.74
CA GLY A 311 12.45 -24.01 -4.72
C GLY A 311 11.75 -22.68 -4.45
N VAL A 312 12.16 -21.58 -5.09
CA VAL A 312 11.48 -20.27 -4.99
C VAL A 312 10.46 -20.13 -6.09
N TYR A 313 9.27 -19.62 -5.74
CA TYR A 313 8.22 -19.26 -6.70
C TYR A 313 7.66 -17.87 -6.40
N SER A 314 7.56 -17.06 -7.42
CA SER A 314 6.90 -15.75 -7.37
C SER A 314 6.04 -15.57 -8.60
N PRO A 315 4.73 -15.26 -8.46
CA PRO A 315 3.90 -14.88 -9.60
C PRO A 315 4.40 -13.55 -10.17
N ILE A 316 4.06 -13.29 -11.43
CA ILE A 316 4.43 -12.02 -12.08
C ILE A 316 3.46 -10.93 -11.61
N PRO A 317 3.92 -9.90 -10.86
CA PRO A 317 3.05 -8.81 -10.44
C PRO A 317 2.58 -7.99 -11.65
N MET A 318 1.31 -7.66 -11.66
CA MET A 318 0.68 -6.89 -12.73
C MET A 318 0.69 -5.38 -12.45
N GLY A 319 0.94 -5.00 -11.19
CA GLY A 319 1.03 -3.61 -10.76
C GLY A 319 1.79 -3.43 -9.46
N ALA A 320 1.80 -2.21 -8.93
CA ALA A 320 2.58 -1.77 -7.76
C ALA A 320 4.09 -2.02 -7.95
N PHE A 321 4.85 -2.13 -6.88
CA PHE A 321 6.29 -2.49 -6.92
C PHE A 321 6.63 -3.50 -5.80
N TYR A 322 5.72 -4.47 -5.63
CA TYR A 322 5.87 -5.59 -4.70
C TYR A 322 5.58 -6.91 -5.38
N THR A 323 6.13 -7.96 -4.79
CA THR A 323 5.70 -9.33 -5.01
C THR A 323 5.71 -10.09 -3.70
N VAL A 324 4.89 -11.13 -3.62
CA VAL A 324 5.03 -12.17 -2.60
C VAL A 324 5.71 -13.36 -3.25
N ALA A 325 6.75 -13.86 -2.62
CA ALA A 325 7.49 -15.03 -3.07
C ALA A 325 7.40 -16.15 -2.02
N LYS A 326 7.12 -17.36 -2.48
CA LYS A 326 7.19 -18.58 -1.69
C LYS A 326 8.63 -19.08 -1.68
N LEU A 327 9.16 -19.34 -0.50
CA LEU A 327 10.53 -19.79 -0.31
C LEU A 327 10.56 -21.24 0.23
N PRO A 328 11.62 -22.03 -0.06
CA PRO A 328 11.81 -23.37 0.49
C PRO A 328 12.33 -23.30 1.94
N VAL A 329 11.49 -22.76 2.85
CA VAL A 329 11.81 -22.57 4.27
C VAL A 329 10.68 -23.07 5.15
N ASP A 330 11.01 -23.50 6.37
CA ASP A 330 10.03 -23.93 7.37
C ASP A 330 9.15 -22.78 7.88
N ASP A 331 9.74 -21.58 8.03
CA ASP A 331 9.10 -20.40 8.60
C ASP A 331 9.82 -19.13 8.11
N SER A 332 9.10 -18.27 7.40
CA SER A 332 9.65 -17.03 6.84
C SER A 332 10.02 -15.99 7.90
N ASP A 333 9.35 -15.99 9.06
CA ASP A 333 9.70 -15.11 10.17
C ASP A 333 11.06 -15.48 10.75
N LYS A 334 11.30 -16.77 10.95
CA LYS A 334 12.60 -17.30 11.40
C LYS A 334 13.68 -17.05 10.37
N PHE A 335 13.40 -17.35 9.09
CA PHE A 335 14.35 -17.13 8.00
C PHE A 335 14.77 -15.67 7.88
N CYS A 336 13.80 -14.74 7.86
CA CYS A 336 14.11 -13.31 7.76
C CYS A 336 14.88 -12.79 8.98
N ALA A 337 14.58 -13.29 10.18
CA ALA A 337 15.33 -12.95 11.39
C ALA A 337 16.76 -13.49 11.32
N TRP A 338 16.91 -14.76 10.95
CA TRP A 338 18.21 -15.44 10.80
C TRP A 338 19.09 -14.75 9.75
N CYS A 339 18.54 -14.31 8.62
CA CYS A 339 19.29 -13.55 7.62
C CYS A 339 19.96 -12.30 8.21
N LEU A 340 19.33 -11.66 9.21
CA LEU A 340 19.83 -10.44 9.81
C LEU A 340 20.72 -10.66 11.04
N SER A 341 20.54 -11.77 11.76
CA SER A 341 21.27 -12.06 13.01
C SER A 341 22.51 -12.94 12.79
N ASP A 342 22.38 -14.00 11.98
CA ASP A 342 23.31 -15.13 11.94
C ASP A 342 23.96 -15.36 10.57
N PHE A 343 23.41 -14.74 9.50
CA PHE A 343 23.89 -14.93 8.14
C PHE A 343 24.53 -13.69 7.55
N GLU A 344 25.64 -13.90 6.87
CA GLU A 344 26.23 -12.95 5.92
C GLU A 344 26.97 -13.70 4.82
N TYR A 345 26.99 -13.11 3.65
CA TYR A 345 27.80 -13.58 2.52
C TYR A 345 28.60 -12.41 1.95
N GLU A 346 29.93 -12.50 2.02
CA GLU A 346 30.86 -11.43 1.64
C GLU A 346 30.50 -10.08 2.32
N GLY A 347 30.18 -10.09 3.61
CA GLY A 347 29.81 -8.93 4.38
C GLY A 347 28.45 -8.34 4.00
N GLN A 348 27.53 -9.13 3.41
CA GLN A 348 26.23 -8.68 2.91
C GLN A 348 25.11 -9.62 3.36
N THR A 349 23.91 -9.04 3.56
CA THR A 349 22.68 -9.79 3.85
C THR A 349 21.45 -9.13 3.25
N VAL A 350 20.29 -9.80 3.31
CA VAL A 350 19.02 -9.32 2.80
C VAL A 350 18.00 -9.12 3.91
N PHE A 351 17.19 -8.06 3.80
CA PHE A 351 16.08 -7.80 4.69
C PHE A 351 14.77 -7.81 3.91
N MET A 352 13.97 -8.87 4.05
CA MET A 352 12.64 -9.02 3.48
C MET A 352 11.57 -8.88 4.57
N ALA A 353 10.31 -8.68 4.20
CA ALA A 353 9.20 -8.69 5.14
C ALA A 353 8.54 -10.09 5.14
N PRO A 354 8.53 -10.82 6.27
CA PRO A 354 7.77 -12.07 6.38
C PRO A 354 6.31 -11.84 6.03
N ALA A 355 5.72 -12.71 5.20
CA ALA A 355 4.37 -12.48 4.71
C ALA A 355 3.29 -12.87 5.73
N SER A 356 3.61 -13.65 6.76
CA SER A 356 2.69 -14.01 7.86
C SER A 356 1.93 -12.81 8.43
N GLY A 357 2.57 -11.65 8.54
CA GLY A 357 1.96 -10.43 9.06
C GLY A 357 1.06 -9.67 8.09
N PHE A 358 0.86 -10.14 6.87
CA PHE A 358 -0.11 -9.60 5.89
C PHE A 358 -1.38 -10.46 5.81
N TYR A 359 -1.42 -11.56 6.55
CA TYR A 359 -2.56 -12.45 6.70
C TYR A 359 -3.13 -12.34 8.12
N THR A 360 -4.44 -12.56 8.25
CA THR A 360 -5.11 -12.75 9.53
C THR A 360 -5.46 -14.21 9.78
N THR A 361 -5.56 -15.00 8.70
CA THR A 361 -5.80 -16.45 8.77
C THR A 361 -4.57 -17.15 9.34
N PRO A 362 -4.70 -17.85 10.48
CA PRO A 362 -3.58 -18.55 11.11
C PRO A 362 -2.92 -19.57 10.16
N GLY A 363 -1.59 -19.57 10.12
CA GLY A 363 -0.80 -20.48 9.30
C GLY A 363 -0.66 -20.08 7.83
N SER A 364 -1.33 -19.01 7.37
CA SER A 364 -1.13 -18.48 6.04
C SER A 364 0.17 -17.70 5.92
N GLY A 365 0.81 -17.78 4.74
CA GLY A 365 2.04 -17.03 4.45
C GLY A 365 3.27 -17.49 5.24
N ILE A 366 3.24 -18.68 5.87
CA ILE A 366 4.31 -19.17 6.77
C ILE A 366 5.66 -19.31 6.08
N ASN A 367 5.68 -19.63 4.80
CA ASN A 367 6.88 -19.74 3.98
C ASN A 367 6.92 -18.71 2.84
N GLU A 368 6.19 -17.62 3.00
CA GLU A 368 6.14 -16.53 2.05
C GLU A 368 6.83 -15.27 2.59
N VAL A 369 7.40 -14.48 1.68
CA VAL A 369 7.97 -13.16 1.99
C VAL A 369 7.44 -12.12 1.02
N ARG A 370 7.19 -10.90 1.51
CA ARG A 370 6.98 -9.77 0.61
C ARG A 370 8.32 -9.12 0.29
N ILE A 371 8.54 -8.88 -1.00
CA ILE A 371 9.71 -8.20 -1.54
C ILE A 371 9.26 -6.94 -2.28
N ALA A 372 9.89 -5.80 -1.97
CA ALA A 372 9.74 -4.55 -2.71
C ALA A 372 10.90 -4.40 -3.71
N TYR A 373 10.61 -4.12 -4.99
CA TYR A 373 11.65 -3.92 -6.01
C TYR A 373 11.94 -2.44 -6.24
N VAL A 374 12.26 -1.76 -5.12
CA VAL A 374 12.57 -0.31 -5.10
C VAL A 374 14.06 0.00 -5.22
N LEU A 375 14.94 -1.00 -5.08
CA LEU A 375 16.38 -0.83 -5.24
C LEU A 375 16.77 -0.80 -6.72
N LYS A 376 17.93 -0.22 -7.04
CA LYS A 376 18.53 -0.26 -8.38
C LYS A 376 18.74 -1.68 -8.86
N LYS A 377 18.75 -1.89 -10.16
CA LYS A 377 18.85 -3.21 -10.81
C LYS A 377 20.11 -3.97 -10.39
N GLU A 378 21.24 -3.27 -10.23
CA GLU A 378 22.52 -3.85 -9.79
C GLU A 378 22.39 -4.39 -8.36
N ASP A 379 21.79 -3.60 -7.45
CA ASP A 379 21.57 -3.98 -6.06
C ASP A 379 20.55 -5.12 -5.95
N LEU A 380 19.49 -5.12 -6.78
CA LEU A 380 18.53 -6.23 -6.84
C LEU A 380 19.21 -7.53 -7.30
N THR A 381 20.05 -7.46 -8.33
CA THR A 381 20.79 -8.62 -8.83
C THR A 381 21.70 -9.17 -7.73
N ARG A 382 22.39 -8.31 -7.01
CA ARG A 382 23.27 -8.71 -5.92
C ARG A 382 22.48 -9.26 -4.72
N ALA A 383 21.39 -8.62 -4.35
CA ALA A 383 20.51 -9.09 -3.28
C ALA A 383 19.94 -10.49 -3.56
N LEU A 384 19.55 -10.76 -4.81
CA LEU A 384 19.08 -12.07 -5.24
C LEU A 384 20.16 -13.15 -5.12
N PHE A 385 21.39 -12.82 -5.48
CA PHE A 385 22.52 -13.73 -5.30
C PHE A 385 22.77 -14.02 -3.81
N VAL A 386 22.74 -13.00 -2.95
CA VAL A 386 22.90 -13.16 -1.49
C VAL A 386 21.72 -13.97 -0.91
N LEU A 387 20.48 -13.73 -1.37
CA LEU A 387 19.31 -14.53 -0.98
C LEU A 387 19.48 -16.02 -1.36
N GLN A 388 19.96 -16.30 -2.57
CA GLN A 388 20.25 -17.68 -2.98
C GLN A 388 21.26 -18.34 -2.03
N LYS A 389 22.35 -17.62 -1.68
CA LYS A 389 23.35 -18.13 -0.72
C LYS A 389 22.77 -18.35 0.68
N ALA A 390 21.87 -17.47 1.12
CA ALA A 390 21.17 -17.65 2.39
C ALA A 390 20.31 -18.93 2.37
N LEU A 391 19.54 -19.15 1.31
CA LEU A 391 18.70 -20.35 1.16
C LEU A 391 19.51 -21.63 1.05
N GLU A 392 20.72 -21.60 0.46
CA GLU A 392 21.61 -22.77 0.37
C GLU A 392 22.07 -23.28 1.75
N VAL A 393 22.22 -22.41 2.75
CA VAL A 393 22.80 -22.73 4.06
C VAL A 393 21.83 -22.57 5.24
N TYR A 394 20.59 -22.15 4.99
CA TYR A 394 19.59 -21.98 6.06
C TYR A 394 19.26 -23.31 6.73
N PRO A 395 19.35 -23.43 8.08
CA PRO A 395 19.11 -24.70 8.77
C PRO A 395 17.68 -25.23 8.65
N GLY A 396 16.69 -24.33 8.44
CA GLY A 396 15.28 -24.68 8.28
C GLY A 396 14.83 -24.76 6.82
N ARG A 397 15.76 -25.00 5.88
CA ARG A 397 15.42 -25.20 4.47
C ARG A 397 14.56 -26.46 4.30
N THR A 398 13.50 -26.34 3.52
CA THR A 398 12.65 -27.45 3.07
C THR A 398 13.02 -27.88 1.65
N GLU A 399 12.56 -29.07 1.24
CA GLU A 399 12.81 -29.58 -0.12
C GLU A 399 12.08 -28.77 -1.19
#